data_2af5234e9cb3e6a1416d8773905a58e8
#
_entry.id   2af5234e9cb3e6a1416d8773905a58e8
#
_cell.length_a   1.000
_cell.length_b   1.000
_cell.length_c   1.000
_cell.angle_alpha   90.00
_cell.angle_beta   90.00
_cell.angle_gamma   90.00
#
_symmetry.space_group_name_H-M   'P 1'
#
loop_
_entity.id
_entity.type
_entity.pdbx_description
1 polymer ?
#
loop_
_entity_poly.entity_id
_entity_poly.type
_entity_poly.pdbx_seq_one_letter_code
_entity_poly.pdbx_strand_id
1 'polypeptide(L)'
;MPRKGHIQKRDVLADPLYNNKVVTKLINNIMLDGKKGVAQKIVYGAFAKVEEKSGKPALEVFEEAMNNIMPVLEVKARRIGGATYQVPIEVRAERRQALGLRWLTMFSRKRSEKTMEDRLANEILDAANNTGAAVKRKEDMHKWQRQTRLLHITDSSIGGKNLGWKRISIRENQKYWYYGSHRCG
;
A
#
# COMPACT_ATOMS: atom_id res chain seq x y z
N MET A 1 -20.97 -4.64 -20.68
CA MET A 1 -20.37 -3.77 -19.62
C MET A 1 -21.10 -2.44 -19.59
N PRO A 2 -21.58 -1.97 -18.43
CA PRO A 2 -22.25 -0.68 -18.34
C PRO A 2 -21.25 0.45 -18.60
N ARG A 3 -21.48 1.25 -19.63
CA ARG A 3 -20.63 2.40 -19.97
C ARG A 3 -20.92 3.63 -19.11
N LYS A 4 -22.14 3.74 -18.60
CA LYS A 4 -22.63 4.86 -17.80
C LYS A 4 -23.55 4.28 -16.71
N GLY A 5 -23.07 3.93 -15.60
CA GLY A 5 -23.91 3.44 -14.51
C GLY A 5 -23.07 3.15 -13.27
N HIS A 6 -23.69 3.31 -12.11
CA HIS A 6 -23.08 2.95 -10.85
C HIS A 6 -23.09 1.42 -10.73
N ILE A 7 -21.90 0.83 -10.68
CA ILE A 7 -21.74 -0.59 -10.44
C ILE A 7 -21.90 -0.84 -8.94
N GLN A 8 -22.91 -1.63 -8.57
CA GLN A 8 -23.11 -2.03 -7.18
C GLN A 8 -21.92 -2.87 -6.71
N LYS A 9 -21.34 -2.50 -5.59
CA LYS A 9 -20.27 -3.27 -4.95
C LYS A 9 -20.89 -4.49 -4.28
N ARG A 10 -20.31 -5.66 -4.54
CA ARG A 10 -20.71 -6.89 -3.85
C ARG A 10 -20.13 -6.88 -2.43
N ASP A 11 -20.98 -7.06 -1.43
CA ASP A 11 -20.54 -7.25 -0.06
C ASP A 11 -19.89 -8.61 0.11
N VAL A 12 -18.81 -8.63 0.90
CA VAL A 12 -18.08 -9.83 1.23
C VAL A 12 -18.58 -10.33 2.58
N LEU A 13 -18.93 -11.62 2.66
CA LEU A 13 -19.29 -12.27 3.90
C LEU A 13 -18.09 -12.29 4.86
N ALA A 14 -18.35 -12.18 6.15
CA ALA A 14 -17.32 -12.30 7.18
C ALA A 14 -16.75 -13.73 7.19
N ASP A 15 -15.51 -13.86 7.64
CA ASP A 15 -14.85 -15.16 7.79
C ASP A 15 -15.50 -15.97 8.92
N PRO A 16 -15.73 -17.29 8.74
CA PRO A 16 -16.42 -18.09 9.74
C PRO A 16 -15.65 -18.27 11.06
N LEU A 17 -14.31 -18.24 11.04
CA LEU A 17 -13.49 -18.41 12.24
C LEU A 17 -13.29 -17.10 13.00
N TYR A 18 -12.90 -16.04 12.29
CA TYR A 18 -12.56 -14.76 12.89
C TYR A 18 -13.68 -13.72 12.84
N ASN A 19 -14.80 -14.03 12.20
CA ASN A 19 -15.96 -13.15 12.00
C ASN A 19 -15.59 -11.74 11.51
N ASN A 20 -14.52 -11.63 10.71
CA ASN A 20 -13.98 -10.37 10.21
C ASN A 20 -13.98 -10.32 8.68
N LYS A 21 -14.59 -9.26 8.12
CA LYS A 21 -14.64 -9.02 6.66
C LYS A 21 -13.26 -8.74 6.06
N VAL A 22 -12.32 -8.21 6.84
CA VAL A 22 -10.96 -7.90 6.35
C VAL A 22 -10.18 -9.18 6.11
N VAL A 23 -10.34 -10.18 6.97
CA VAL A 23 -9.73 -11.50 6.82
C VAL A 23 -10.22 -12.18 5.53
N THR A 24 -11.51 -12.12 5.24
CA THR A 24 -12.05 -12.65 3.97
C THR A 24 -11.46 -11.92 2.76
N LYS A 25 -11.28 -10.59 2.84
CA LYS A 25 -10.62 -9.83 1.78
C LYS A 25 -9.15 -10.22 1.62
N LEU A 26 -8.44 -10.53 2.71
CA LEU A 26 -7.07 -11.04 2.68
C LEU A 26 -7.01 -12.41 1.98
N ILE A 27 -7.89 -13.34 2.34
CA ILE A 27 -8.02 -14.66 1.70
C ILE A 27 -8.22 -14.50 0.19
N ASN A 28 -9.12 -13.60 -0.22
CA ASN A 28 -9.39 -13.33 -1.63
C ASN A 28 -8.19 -12.73 -2.38
N ASN A 29 -7.33 -11.95 -1.71
CA ASN A 29 -6.10 -11.41 -2.30
C ASN A 29 -4.99 -12.48 -2.43
N ILE A 30 -4.93 -13.43 -1.51
CA ILE A 30 -3.94 -14.53 -1.52
C ILE A 30 -4.36 -15.61 -2.52
N MET A 31 -5.66 -15.78 -2.74
CA MET A 31 -6.21 -16.80 -3.62
C MET A 31 -5.66 -16.67 -5.05
N LEU A 32 -5.23 -17.81 -5.60
CA LEU A 32 -4.83 -17.98 -7.01
C LEU A 32 -5.75 -19.02 -7.66
N ASP A 33 -6.07 -18.84 -8.92
CA ASP A 33 -6.85 -19.79 -9.75
C ASP A 33 -8.19 -20.23 -9.12
N GLY A 34 -8.80 -19.38 -8.29
CA GLY A 34 -10.05 -19.70 -7.61
C GLY A 34 -9.92 -20.70 -6.44
N LYS A 35 -8.70 -21.10 -6.04
CA LYS A 35 -8.46 -22.10 -4.98
C LYS A 35 -8.63 -21.50 -3.59
N LYS A 36 -9.87 -21.17 -3.21
CA LYS A 36 -10.19 -20.50 -1.95
C LYS A 36 -9.81 -21.32 -0.71
N GLY A 37 -10.07 -22.64 -0.72
CA GLY A 37 -9.75 -23.51 0.43
C GLY A 37 -8.26 -23.56 0.77
N VAL A 38 -7.39 -23.53 -0.24
CA VAL A 38 -5.94 -23.46 -0.03
C VAL A 38 -5.55 -22.11 0.56
N ALA A 39 -6.11 -21.01 0.05
CA ALA A 39 -5.86 -19.67 0.59
C ALA A 39 -6.32 -19.53 2.04
N GLN A 40 -7.45 -20.12 2.42
CA GLN A 40 -7.92 -20.16 3.80
C GLN A 40 -6.94 -20.90 4.71
N LYS A 41 -6.48 -22.08 4.32
CA LYS A 41 -5.47 -22.84 5.09
C LYS A 41 -4.19 -22.03 5.31
N ILE A 42 -3.71 -21.33 4.27
CA ILE A 42 -2.52 -20.48 4.36
C ILE A 42 -2.73 -19.33 5.36
N VAL A 43 -3.87 -18.66 5.32
CA VAL A 43 -4.15 -17.53 6.24
C VAL A 43 -4.29 -18.02 7.67
N TYR A 44 -5.01 -19.11 7.90
CA TYR A 44 -5.19 -19.66 9.23
C TYR A 44 -3.88 -20.19 9.81
N GLY A 45 -3.07 -20.89 9.01
CA GLY A 45 -1.74 -21.32 9.40
C GLY A 45 -0.79 -20.16 9.71
N ALA A 46 -0.89 -19.08 8.94
CA ALA A 46 -0.11 -17.87 9.21
C ALA A 46 -0.54 -17.19 10.52
N PHE A 47 -1.84 -17.10 10.79
CA PHE A 47 -2.36 -16.50 12.03
C PHE A 47 -1.99 -17.33 13.26
N ALA A 48 -2.07 -18.66 13.21
CA ALA A 48 -1.60 -19.53 14.28
C ALA A 48 -0.11 -19.29 14.59
N LYS A 49 0.74 -19.16 13.58
CA LYS A 49 2.17 -18.84 13.74
C LYS A 49 2.40 -17.42 14.30
N VAL A 50 1.54 -16.46 13.96
CA VAL A 50 1.60 -15.11 14.54
C VAL A 50 1.27 -15.13 16.02
N GLU A 51 0.24 -15.86 16.44
CA GLU A 51 -0.13 -16.05 17.84
C GLU A 51 0.98 -16.72 18.63
N GLU A 52 1.57 -17.81 18.09
CA GLU A 52 2.69 -18.52 18.71
C GLU A 52 3.91 -17.60 18.94
N LYS A 53 4.25 -16.77 17.96
CA LYS A 53 5.43 -15.90 18.04
C LYS A 53 5.21 -14.61 18.84
N SER A 54 4.01 -14.04 18.79
CA SER A 54 3.72 -12.75 19.44
C SER A 54 3.13 -12.90 20.84
N GLY A 55 2.52 -14.04 21.15
CA GLY A 55 1.77 -14.24 22.39
C GLY A 55 0.49 -13.41 22.50
N LYS A 56 0.10 -12.72 21.42
CA LYS A 56 -1.11 -11.88 21.33
C LYS A 56 -2.11 -12.51 20.35
N PRO A 57 -3.41 -12.19 20.45
CA PRO A 57 -4.39 -12.61 19.46
C PRO A 57 -3.98 -12.16 18.04
N ALA A 58 -4.01 -13.09 17.08
CA ALA A 58 -3.58 -12.80 15.70
C ALA A 58 -4.34 -11.64 15.06
N LEU A 59 -5.62 -11.46 15.39
CA LEU A 59 -6.43 -10.36 14.87
C LEU A 59 -5.91 -9.00 15.29
N GLU A 60 -5.53 -8.82 16.55
CA GLU A 60 -4.99 -7.56 17.07
C GLU A 60 -3.68 -7.20 16.36
N VAL A 61 -2.75 -8.17 16.27
CA VAL A 61 -1.48 -7.98 15.57
C VAL A 61 -1.70 -7.67 14.09
N PHE A 62 -2.68 -8.31 13.47
CA PHE A 62 -3.04 -8.06 12.08
C PHE A 62 -3.65 -6.66 11.88
N GLU A 63 -4.49 -6.18 12.79
CA GLU A 63 -5.06 -4.83 12.73
C GLU A 63 -3.97 -3.77 12.95
N GLU A 64 -3.05 -3.96 13.89
CA GLU A 64 -1.87 -3.11 14.07
C GLU A 64 -1.03 -3.05 12.78
N ALA A 65 -0.72 -4.21 12.20
CA ALA A 65 0.02 -4.30 10.95
C ALA A 65 -0.70 -3.56 9.80
N MET A 66 -2.01 -3.75 9.68
CA MET A 66 -2.80 -3.07 8.66
C MET A 66 -2.79 -1.55 8.85
N ASN A 67 -2.93 -1.04 10.06
CA ASN A 67 -2.84 0.39 10.36
C ASN A 67 -1.49 0.97 9.98
N ASN A 68 -0.41 0.20 10.21
CA ASN A 68 0.94 0.59 9.84
C ASN A 68 1.19 0.58 8.34
N ILE A 69 0.54 -0.31 7.58
CA ILE A 69 0.71 -0.44 6.12
C ILE A 69 -0.18 0.53 5.33
N MET A 70 -1.40 0.82 5.80
CA MET A 70 -2.39 1.60 5.07
C MET A 70 -1.90 3.02 4.75
N PRO A 71 -1.83 3.43 3.45
CA PRO A 71 -1.43 4.78 3.09
C PRO A 71 -2.57 5.78 3.27
N VAL A 72 -2.27 6.99 3.72
CA VAL A 72 -3.25 8.09 3.81
C VAL A 72 -3.43 8.77 2.46
N LEU A 73 -2.34 8.85 1.70
CA LEU A 73 -2.26 9.59 0.46
C LEU A 73 -1.79 8.67 -0.68
N GLU A 74 -2.20 8.96 -1.91
CA GLU A 74 -1.76 8.28 -3.14
C GLU A 74 -1.33 9.34 -4.16
N VAL A 75 -0.35 9.01 -4.99
CA VAL A 75 0.11 9.90 -6.05
C VAL A 75 -0.62 9.55 -7.34
N LYS A 76 -1.28 10.54 -7.95
CA LYS A 76 -1.98 10.40 -9.22
C LYS A 76 -1.36 11.28 -10.28
N ALA A 77 -1.07 10.71 -11.45
CA ALA A 77 -0.57 11.47 -12.58
C ALA A 77 -1.68 12.38 -13.14
N ARG A 78 -1.40 13.68 -13.26
CA ARG A 78 -2.30 14.67 -13.86
C ARG A 78 -1.55 15.45 -14.93
N ARG A 79 -2.16 15.61 -16.09
CA ARG A 79 -1.57 16.34 -17.21
C ARG A 79 -1.99 17.81 -17.14
N ILE A 80 -1.02 18.71 -17.08
CA ILE A 80 -1.23 20.15 -17.00
C ILE A 80 -0.29 20.80 -18.00
N GLY A 81 -0.82 21.58 -18.95
CA GLY A 81 -0.02 22.33 -19.93
C GLY A 81 0.96 21.46 -20.74
N GLY A 82 0.60 20.19 -21.06
CA GLY A 82 1.47 19.27 -21.83
C GLY A 82 2.45 18.46 -21.00
N ALA A 83 2.73 18.83 -19.74
CA ALA A 83 3.57 18.08 -18.82
C ALA A 83 2.73 17.19 -17.88
N THR A 84 3.26 16.04 -17.49
CA THR A 84 2.59 15.12 -16.54
C THR A 84 3.17 15.34 -15.15
N TYR A 85 2.31 15.79 -14.23
CA TYR A 85 2.65 16.01 -12.83
C TYR A 85 2.05 14.91 -11.97
N GLN A 86 2.75 14.54 -10.91
CA GLN A 86 2.27 13.60 -9.93
C GLN A 86 1.65 14.34 -8.74
N VAL A 87 0.32 14.31 -8.67
CA VAL A 87 -0.46 15.07 -7.67
C VAL A 87 -0.82 14.14 -6.51
N PRO A 88 -0.48 14.50 -5.25
CA PRO A 88 -0.93 13.75 -4.09
C PRO A 88 -2.42 13.94 -3.87
N ILE A 89 -3.16 12.84 -3.73
CA ILE A 89 -4.59 12.83 -3.46
C ILE A 89 -4.85 11.99 -2.22
N GLU A 90 -5.75 12.43 -1.37
CA GLU A 90 -6.21 11.66 -0.23
C GLU A 90 -6.96 10.40 -0.68
N VAL A 91 -6.66 9.28 -0.03
CA VAL A 91 -7.21 7.97 -0.40
C VAL A 91 -8.45 7.68 0.43
N ARG A 92 -9.55 7.29 -0.22
CA ARG A 92 -10.78 6.84 0.46
C ARG A 92 -10.50 5.62 1.33
N ALA A 93 -11.21 5.49 2.47
CA ALA A 93 -10.99 4.42 3.45
C ALA A 93 -11.00 3.00 2.86
N GLU A 94 -11.96 2.70 1.98
CA GLU A 94 -12.04 1.40 1.30
C GLU A 94 -10.80 1.11 0.43
N ARG A 95 -10.30 2.13 -0.27
CA ARG A 95 -9.13 1.97 -1.13
C ARG A 95 -7.85 1.86 -0.29
N ARG A 96 -7.77 2.57 0.84
CA ARG A 96 -6.66 2.43 1.81
C ARG A 96 -6.52 0.98 2.26
N GLN A 97 -7.65 0.38 2.67
CA GLN A 97 -7.68 -1.03 3.07
C GLN A 97 -7.26 -1.96 1.92
N ALA A 98 -7.80 -1.75 0.71
CA ALA A 98 -7.47 -2.56 -0.45
C ALA A 98 -5.99 -2.46 -0.85
N LEU A 99 -5.39 -1.27 -0.76
CA LEU A 99 -3.96 -1.06 -1.02
C LEU A 99 -3.10 -1.75 0.03
N GLY A 100 -3.45 -1.62 1.32
CA GLY A 100 -2.75 -2.29 2.40
C GLY A 100 -2.71 -3.81 2.23
N LEU A 101 -3.87 -4.44 1.97
CA LEU A 101 -3.96 -5.88 1.72
C LEU A 101 -3.17 -6.32 0.48
N ARG A 102 -3.22 -5.54 -0.60
CA ARG A 102 -2.46 -5.82 -1.83
C ARG A 102 -0.95 -5.75 -1.57
N TRP A 103 -0.48 -4.74 -0.87
CA TRP A 103 0.95 -4.62 -0.56
C TRP A 103 1.41 -5.72 0.38
N LEU A 104 0.67 -6.01 1.43
CA LEU A 104 0.96 -7.12 2.33
C LEU A 104 1.14 -8.44 1.55
N THR A 105 0.18 -8.78 0.69
CA THR A 105 0.23 -10.00 -0.11
C THR A 105 1.39 -9.99 -1.12
N MET A 106 1.64 -8.85 -1.76
CA MET A 106 2.71 -8.72 -2.76
C MET A 106 4.09 -8.88 -2.13
N PHE A 107 4.32 -8.27 -0.96
CA PHE A 107 5.62 -8.36 -0.29
C PHE A 107 5.81 -9.68 0.43
N SER A 108 4.77 -10.30 0.99
CA SER A 108 4.84 -11.67 1.50
C SER A 108 5.30 -12.65 0.42
N ARG A 109 4.79 -12.55 -0.82
CA ARG A 109 5.22 -13.40 -1.93
C ARG A 109 6.68 -13.22 -2.33
N LYS A 110 7.27 -12.04 -2.08
CA LYS A 110 8.67 -11.74 -2.42
C LYS A 110 9.68 -12.20 -1.36
N ARG A 111 9.21 -12.64 -0.21
CA ARG A 111 10.08 -13.15 0.87
C ARG A 111 10.72 -14.48 0.47
N SER A 112 11.84 -14.79 1.08
CA SER A 112 12.66 -15.97 0.77
C SER A 112 12.28 -17.23 1.56
N GLU A 113 11.35 -17.13 2.53
CA GLU A 113 10.93 -18.28 3.34
C GLU A 113 10.29 -19.37 2.48
N LYS A 114 10.31 -20.62 2.94
CA LYS A 114 9.90 -21.79 2.19
C LYS A 114 8.40 -21.82 1.94
N THR A 115 7.58 -21.62 2.97
CA THR A 115 6.12 -21.70 2.87
C THR A 115 5.47 -20.32 2.80
N MET A 116 4.30 -20.24 2.11
CA MET A 116 3.57 -18.97 2.05
C MET A 116 3.00 -18.57 3.42
N GLU A 117 2.72 -19.53 4.29
CA GLU A 117 2.30 -19.31 5.67
C GLU A 117 3.37 -18.56 6.47
N ASP A 118 4.64 -19.02 6.38
CA ASP A 118 5.76 -18.37 7.07
C ASP A 118 6.03 -16.97 6.52
N ARG A 119 5.98 -16.81 5.19
CA ARG A 119 6.13 -15.52 4.52
C ARG A 119 5.09 -14.51 4.99
N LEU A 120 3.82 -14.94 5.07
CA LEU A 120 2.73 -14.07 5.50
C LEU A 120 2.83 -13.74 6.99
N ALA A 121 3.10 -14.74 7.84
CA ALA A 121 3.24 -14.55 9.28
C ALA A 121 4.37 -13.57 9.62
N ASN A 122 5.55 -13.76 9.02
CA ASN A 122 6.69 -12.90 9.27
C ASN A 122 6.46 -11.47 8.73
N GLU A 123 5.81 -11.30 7.57
CA GLU A 123 5.47 -9.96 7.06
C GLU A 123 4.46 -9.23 7.96
N ILE A 124 3.48 -9.94 8.54
CA ILE A 124 2.53 -9.36 9.50
C ILE A 124 3.25 -8.91 10.77
N LEU A 125 4.14 -9.74 11.32
CA LEU A 125 4.92 -9.40 12.52
C LEU A 125 5.86 -8.21 12.28
N ASP A 126 6.57 -8.19 11.16
CA ASP A 126 7.43 -7.08 10.78
C ASP A 126 6.62 -5.80 10.61
N ALA A 127 5.46 -5.88 9.98
CA ALA A 127 4.58 -4.74 9.77
C ALA A 127 3.96 -4.21 11.09
N ALA A 128 3.63 -5.07 12.04
CA ALA A 128 3.19 -4.68 13.38
C ALA A 128 4.28 -3.87 14.10
N ASN A 129 5.55 -4.28 13.94
CA ASN A 129 6.71 -3.58 14.49
C ASN A 129 7.16 -2.35 13.66
N ASN A 130 6.34 -1.86 12.72
CA ASN A 130 6.69 -0.78 11.78
C ASN A 130 7.95 -1.04 10.94
N THR A 131 8.27 -2.29 10.70
CA THR A 131 9.36 -2.73 9.83
C THR A 131 8.79 -3.48 8.63
N GLY A 132 9.63 -4.03 7.78
CA GLY A 132 9.14 -4.82 6.65
C GLY A 132 8.95 -4.03 5.34
N ALA A 133 8.84 -4.78 4.26
CA ALA A 133 8.81 -4.21 2.91
C ALA A 133 7.48 -3.50 2.59
N ALA A 134 6.38 -3.95 3.19
CA ALA A 134 5.06 -3.33 3.03
C ALA A 134 5.00 -1.93 3.67
N VAL A 135 5.56 -1.77 4.86
CA VAL A 135 5.66 -0.47 5.55
C VAL A 135 6.60 0.46 4.80
N LYS A 136 7.76 -0.04 4.37
CA LYS A 136 8.70 0.74 3.56
C LYS A 136 8.05 1.28 2.29
N ARG A 137 7.18 0.51 1.64
CA ARG A 137 6.42 0.97 0.47
C ARG A 137 5.51 2.15 0.78
N LYS A 138 4.84 2.15 1.95
CA LYS A 138 4.05 3.30 2.43
C LYS A 138 4.94 4.52 2.64
N GLU A 139 6.09 4.34 3.30
CA GLU A 139 7.03 5.43 3.56
C GLU A 139 7.58 6.04 2.27
N ASP A 140 7.97 5.21 1.30
CA ASP A 140 8.42 5.66 -0.02
C ASP A 140 7.35 6.50 -0.70
N MET A 141 6.08 6.05 -0.67
CA MET A 141 4.96 6.79 -1.24
C MET A 141 4.77 8.14 -0.53
N HIS A 142 4.85 8.18 0.81
CA HIS A 142 4.74 9.42 1.57
C HIS A 142 5.96 10.35 1.39
N LYS A 143 7.17 9.79 1.18
CA LYS A 143 8.38 10.56 0.88
C LYS A 143 8.29 11.24 -0.49
N TRP A 144 7.83 10.53 -1.50
CA TRP A 144 7.55 11.08 -2.83
C TRP A 144 6.58 12.25 -2.78
N GLN A 145 5.59 12.19 -1.90
CA GLN A 145 4.61 13.24 -1.73
C GLN A 145 5.19 14.50 -1.09
N ARG A 146 6.10 14.38 -0.14
CA ARG A 146 6.77 15.56 0.44
C ARG A 146 7.55 16.33 -0.64
N GLN A 147 8.18 15.61 -1.56
CA GLN A 147 8.89 16.24 -2.69
C GLN A 147 7.93 16.89 -3.69
N THR A 148 6.79 16.28 -3.98
CA THR A 148 5.80 16.84 -4.91
C THR A 148 4.94 17.94 -4.28
N ARG A 149 4.77 17.97 -2.96
CA ARG A 149 4.03 19.02 -2.24
C ARG A 149 4.68 20.39 -2.35
N LEU A 150 6.01 20.45 -2.44
CA LEU A 150 6.75 21.69 -2.69
C LEU A 150 6.44 22.28 -4.09
N LEU A 151 6.05 21.45 -5.05
CA LEU A 151 5.62 21.87 -6.38
C LEU A 151 4.14 22.28 -6.43
N HIS A 152 3.34 21.90 -5.44
CA HIS A 152 1.88 22.08 -5.42
C HIS A 152 1.40 23.33 -4.68
N ILE A 153 2.26 24.02 -3.94
CA ILE A 153 1.90 25.30 -3.29
C ILE A 153 1.53 26.38 -4.33
N THR A 154 1.88 26.16 -5.60
CA THR A 154 1.55 27.09 -6.68
C THR A 154 0.18 26.89 -7.32
N ASP A 155 -0.52 25.76 -7.09
CA ASP A 155 -1.75 25.46 -7.83
C ASP A 155 -3.06 25.80 -7.09
N SER A 156 -3.03 26.00 -5.78
CA SER A 156 -4.20 26.46 -5.00
C SER A 156 -4.41 27.97 -5.04
N SER A 157 -3.48 28.74 -5.65
CA SER A 157 -3.60 30.19 -5.84
C SER A 157 -3.96 30.61 -7.27
N ILE A 158 -4.23 29.67 -8.18
CA ILE A 158 -4.71 29.97 -9.54
C ILE A 158 -6.25 30.03 -9.58
N GLY A 159 -6.82 30.77 -8.64
CA GLY A 159 -8.04 31.53 -8.81
C GLY A 159 -7.67 32.99 -9.05
N GLY A 160 -7.23 33.32 -10.27
CA GLY A 160 -7.06 34.70 -10.73
C GLY A 160 -5.90 35.49 -10.13
N LYS A 161 -4.74 35.44 -10.77
CA LYS A 161 -3.88 36.54 -11.14
C LYS A 161 -2.51 36.00 -11.61
N ASN A 162 -2.06 36.48 -12.74
CA ASN A 162 -0.74 36.23 -13.34
C ASN A 162 0.38 36.44 -12.31
N LEU A 163 1.06 35.39 -11.91
CA LEU A 163 2.32 35.44 -11.20
C LEU A 163 3.34 34.61 -11.97
N GLY A 164 4.40 35.32 -12.38
CA GLY A 164 5.43 34.80 -13.26
C GLY A 164 6.06 33.50 -12.81
N TRP A 165 6.09 32.54 -13.70
CA TRP A 165 6.75 31.26 -13.55
C TRP A 165 8.26 31.43 -13.41
N LYS A 166 8.79 31.30 -12.18
CA LYS A 166 10.21 31.01 -12.03
C LYS A 166 10.40 29.55 -12.43
N ARG A 167 10.97 29.37 -13.60
CA ARG A 167 11.39 28.08 -14.16
C ARG A 167 12.50 27.51 -13.27
N ILE A 168 12.15 26.74 -12.24
CA ILE A 168 13.14 25.98 -11.45
C ILE A 168 13.59 24.83 -12.34
N SER A 169 14.84 24.90 -12.76
CA SER A 169 15.48 23.97 -13.68
C SER A 169 15.42 22.53 -13.11
N ILE A 170 14.77 21.63 -13.85
CA ILE A 170 14.70 20.19 -13.58
C ILE A 170 16.09 19.53 -13.58
N ARG A 171 17.15 20.24 -14.02
CA ARG A 171 18.51 19.72 -14.10
C ARG A 171 19.21 19.50 -12.75
N GLU A 172 18.81 20.16 -11.67
CA GLU A 172 19.48 19.99 -10.37
C GLU A 172 19.01 18.76 -9.60
N ASN A 173 17.77 18.30 -9.80
CA ASN A 173 17.27 17.10 -9.10
C ASN A 173 17.73 15.77 -9.72
N GLN A 174 18.24 15.75 -10.95
CA GLN A 174 18.82 14.55 -11.55
C GLN A 174 20.22 14.21 -11.03
N LYS A 175 20.97 15.16 -10.48
CA LYS A 175 22.32 14.92 -9.94
C LYS A 175 22.32 14.07 -8.67
N TYR A 176 21.27 14.09 -7.87
CA TYR A 176 21.19 13.29 -6.64
C TYR A 176 20.84 11.81 -6.88
N TRP A 177 20.33 11.46 -8.06
CA TRP A 177 20.00 10.07 -8.43
C TRP A 177 21.22 9.27 -8.94
N TYR A 178 22.22 9.93 -9.48
CA TYR A 178 23.41 9.28 -10.07
C TYR A 178 24.51 8.95 -9.03
N TYR A 179 24.47 9.56 -7.84
CA TYR A 179 25.48 9.33 -6.80
C TYR A 179 25.13 8.21 -5.83
N GLY A 180 23.93 7.63 -5.88
CA GLY A 180 23.48 6.55 -4.99
C GLY A 180 23.72 5.13 -5.50
N SER A 181 24.09 4.94 -6.77
CA SER A 181 24.19 3.60 -7.39
C SER A 181 25.61 3.06 -7.57
N HIS A 182 26.65 3.78 -7.14
CA HIS A 182 28.04 3.36 -7.27
C HIS A 182 28.76 3.29 -5.93
N ARG A 183 28.21 2.54 -4.96
CA ARG A 183 29.01 2.10 -3.82
C ARG A 183 28.50 0.75 -3.32
N CYS A 184 28.80 -0.29 -4.07
CA CYS A 184 29.04 -1.66 -3.63
C CYS A 184 29.99 -2.28 -4.65
N GLY A 185 31.26 -2.16 -4.36
CA GLY A 185 32.31 -3.05 -4.79
C GLY A 185 32.72 -3.83 -3.57
#